data_c257adcbdda8197be1003f372270c454
#
_entry.id   c257adcbdda8197be1003f372270c454
#
_cell.length_a   1.000
_cell.length_b   1.000
_cell.length_c   1.000
_cell.angle_alpha   90.00
_cell.angle_beta   90.00
_cell.angle_gamma   90.00
#
_symmetry.space_group_name_H-M   'P 1'
#
loop_
_entity.id
_entity.type
_entity.pdbx_description
1 polymer ?
#
loop_
_entity_poly.entity_id
_entity_poly.type
_entity_poly.pdbx_seq_one_letter_code
_entity_poly.pdbx_strand_id
1 'polypeptide(L)'
;MLEDLRVMEAIAPEILTTIQERYRILQNIYWMQPVGRRVLADNLAVTERVLRTETDSLKKLELIETSKSGMKLTSKGEEVYHQLGHLMDQLFGMDRLERRLADYFGISRCIITPGDSDRQEKVIEEFGHLLWDALNKQLPIGENIIAVMGGTTMANVAENLSILETHNRHNMFVPARGGIGEYVNVQANSVSAVMAMRTRGNYRSLFVPEQLSSATYDSLLQEPSILEVLNLISEANCVIHSIGRAIHMAARRKMTEKELLMLKQKNAVAESFGYFFNESGEIVYRIPRIGLQL
;
A
#
# COMPACT_ATOMS: atom_id res chain seq x y z
N MET A 1 -0.19 28.25 13.46
CA MET A 1 0.83 27.16 13.49
C MET A 1 1.87 27.27 12.38
N LEU A 2 1.52 27.24 11.07
CA LEU A 2 2.52 27.44 9.99
C LEU A 2 3.14 28.84 9.98
N GLU A 3 2.39 29.86 10.33
CA GLU A 3 2.87 31.24 10.44
C GLU A 3 3.83 31.40 11.63
N ASP A 4 3.52 30.76 12.76
CA ASP A 4 4.38 30.73 13.94
C ASP A 4 5.72 30.02 13.66
N LEU A 5 5.70 28.94 12.87
CA LEU A 5 6.90 28.23 12.45
C LEU A 5 7.80 29.07 11.50
N ARG A 6 7.21 29.86 10.60
CA ARG A 6 7.97 30.81 9.78
C ARG A 6 8.64 31.89 10.61
N VAL A 7 7.97 32.35 11.69
CA VAL A 7 8.57 33.31 12.63
C VAL A 7 9.73 32.65 13.39
N MET A 8 9.58 31.39 13.81
CA MET A 8 10.67 30.65 14.46
C MET A 8 11.85 30.44 13.51
N GLU A 9 11.61 30.08 12.24
CA GLU A 9 12.64 29.94 11.22
C GLU A 9 13.43 31.25 10.98
N ALA A 10 12.72 32.39 11.03
CA ALA A 10 13.36 33.70 10.84
C ALA A 10 14.30 34.08 12.02
N ILE A 11 14.03 33.56 13.21
CA ILE A 11 14.82 33.87 14.43
C ILE A 11 15.93 32.84 14.68
N ALA A 12 15.63 31.54 14.40
CA ALA A 12 16.52 30.41 14.71
C ALA A 12 16.35 29.29 13.67
N PRO A 13 16.86 29.48 12.42
CA PRO A 13 16.73 28.50 11.35
C PRO A 13 17.35 27.15 11.71
N GLU A 14 18.38 27.13 12.57
CA GLU A 14 19.02 25.92 13.06
C GLU A 14 18.10 25.00 13.86
N ILE A 15 17.04 25.52 14.47
CA ILE A 15 16.05 24.69 15.20
C ILE A 15 15.31 23.81 14.24
N LEU A 16 14.79 24.34 13.14
CA LEU A 16 14.05 23.57 12.12
C LEU A 16 14.96 22.54 11.45
N THR A 17 16.21 22.92 11.13
CA THR A 17 17.20 22.00 10.58
C THR A 17 17.48 20.85 11.54
N THR A 18 17.66 21.15 12.83
CA THR A 18 17.91 20.12 13.86
C THR A 18 16.71 19.19 14.02
N ILE A 19 15.47 19.74 14.03
CA ILE A 19 14.26 18.93 14.11
C ILE A 19 14.15 18.02 12.88
N GLN A 20 14.42 18.52 11.69
CA GLN A 20 14.40 17.76 10.44
C GLN A 20 15.40 16.61 10.46
N GLU A 21 16.65 16.89 10.84
CA GLU A 21 17.70 15.88 10.90
C GLU A 21 17.36 14.78 11.91
N ARG A 22 16.88 15.15 13.10
CA ARG A 22 16.47 14.19 14.12
C ARG A 22 15.24 13.39 13.73
N TYR A 23 14.26 14.04 13.10
CA TYR A 23 13.10 13.33 12.53
C TYR A 23 13.52 12.31 11.49
N ARG A 24 14.43 12.66 10.55
CA ARG A 24 14.98 11.71 9.57
C ARG A 24 15.69 10.53 10.22
N ILE A 25 16.41 10.75 11.32
CA ILE A 25 17.04 9.67 12.08
C ILE A 25 15.99 8.76 12.72
N LEU A 26 14.98 9.32 13.43
CA LEU A 26 13.88 8.55 14.01
C LEU A 26 13.12 7.77 12.93
N GLN A 27 12.81 8.39 11.80
CA GLN A 27 12.16 7.77 10.66
C GLN A 27 12.94 6.56 10.15
N ASN A 28 14.23 6.70 9.90
CA ASN A 28 15.06 5.60 9.41
C ASN A 28 15.22 4.49 10.46
N ILE A 29 15.33 4.83 11.75
CA ILE A 29 15.31 3.81 12.81
C ILE A 29 13.96 3.09 12.82
N TYR A 30 12.84 3.80 12.75
CA TYR A 30 11.50 3.21 12.70
C TYR A 30 11.35 2.17 11.59
N TRP A 31 11.83 2.50 10.38
CA TRP A 31 11.73 1.61 9.21
C TRP A 31 12.70 0.43 9.21
N MET A 32 13.86 0.57 9.87
CA MET A 32 14.97 -0.39 9.77
C MET A 32 15.27 -1.13 11.07
N GLN A 33 14.58 -0.82 12.16
CA GLN A 33 14.91 -1.36 13.49
C GLN A 33 14.74 -2.89 13.60
N PRO A 34 15.70 -3.59 14.23
CA PRO A 34 16.89 -3.02 14.87
C PRO A 34 17.98 -2.69 13.84
N VAL A 35 18.54 -1.49 13.89
CA VAL A 35 19.52 -1.01 12.89
C VAL A 35 20.86 -0.65 13.50
N GLY A 36 21.94 -1.13 12.86
CA GLY A 36 23.33 -0.80 13.23
C GLY A 36 23.70 0.63 12.81
N ARG A 37 24.57 1.29 13.59
CA ARG A 37 24.99 2.69 13.33
C ARG A 37 25.56 2.89 11.94
N ARG A 38 26.42 1.98 11.47
CA ARG A 38 27.05 2.09 10.15
C ARG A 38 26.01 2.04 9.03
N VAL A 39 25.09 1.08 9.08
CA VAL A 39 24.03 0.95 8.10
C VAL A 39 23.13 2.19 8.08
N LEU A 40 22.81 2.73 9.27
CA LEU A 40 22.02 3.95 9.40
C LEU A 40 22.76 5.19 8.85
N ALA A 41 24.08 5.30 9.08
CA ALA A 41 24.90 6.39 8.56
C ALA A 41 24.99 6.36 7.03
N ASP A 42 25.20 5.16 6.46
CA ASP A 42 25.22 4.95 5.01
C ASP A 42 23.88 5.32 4.36
N ASN A 43 22.77 4.93 5.00
CA ASN A 43 21.43 5.21 4.48
C ASN A 43 21.06 6.71 4.54
N LEU A 44 21.52 7.41 5.56
CA LEU A 44 21.31 8.85 5.73
C LEU A 44 22.32 9.70 4.95
N ALA A 45 23.32 9.09 4.33
CA ALA A 45 24.44 9.74 3.66
C ALA A 45 25.21 10.73 4.58
N VAL A 46 25.38 10.34 5.86
CA VAL A 46 26.14 11.09 6.87
C VAL A 46 27.32 10.29 7.41
N THR A 47 28.28 10.98 8.04
CA THR A 47 29.38 10.27 8.70
C THR A 47 28.92 9.63 10.02
N GLU A 48 29.51 8.48 10.39
CA GLU A 48 29.22 7.83 11.66
C GLU A 48 29.45 8.75 12.89
N ARG A 49 30.38 9.70 12.78
CA ARG A 49 30.67 10.69 13.82
C ARG A 49 29.49 11.64 14.04
N VAL A 50 28.92 12.18 12.95
CA VAL A 50 27.75 13.07 13.01
C VAL A 50 26.56 12.29 13.55
N LEU A 51 26.29 11.10 12.99
CA LEU A 51 25.20 10.26 13.45
C LEU A 51 25.32 9.90 14.93
N ARG A 52 26.53 9.65 15.42
CA ARG A 52 26.77 9.34 16.84
C ARG A 52 26.31 10.47 17.74
N THR A 53 26.67 11.71 17.40
CA THR A 53 26.28 12.88 18.20
C THR A 53 24.77 13.00 18.32
N GLU A 54 24.06 12.85 17.21
CA GLU A 54 22.60 12.94 17.19
C GLU A 54 21.92 11.75 17.88
N THR A 55 22.40 10.53 17.64
CA THR A 55 21.85 9.34 18.31
C THR A 55 22.12 9.36 19.83
N ASP A 56 23.27 9.87 20.28
CA ASP A 56 23.53 10.05 21.71
C ASP A 56 22.58 11.10 22.33
N SER A 57 22.23 12.15 21.57
CA SER A 57 21.23 13.15 21.99
C SER A 57 19.83 12.55 22.05
N LEU A 58 19.41 11.80 21.03
CA LEU A 58 18.10 11.14 20.99
C LEU A 58 17.95 10.09 22.12
N LYS A 59 19.05 9.40 22.46
CA LYS A 59 19.09 8.46 23.57
C LYS A 59 18.91 9.16 24.93
N LYS A 60 19.55 10.32 25.15
CA LYS A 60 19.37 11.13 26.35
C LYS A 60 17.93 11.64 26.51
N LEU A 61 17.25 11.87 25.38
CA LEU A 61 15.84 12.27 25.34
C LEU A 61 14.89 11.06 25.50
N GLU A 62 15.44 9.85 25.64
CA GLU A 62 14.69 8.60 25.77
C GLU A 62 13.82 8.27 24.53
N LEU A 63 14.22 8.76 23.34
CA LEU A 63 13.50 8.50 22.09
C LEU A 63 14.01 7.23 21.40
N ILE A 64 15.26 6.86 21.65
CA ILE A 64 15.86 5.62 21.09
C ILE A 64 16.56 4.83 22.19
N GLU A 65 16.62 3.53 21.99
CA GLU A 65 17.45 2.61 22.79
C GLU A 65 18.47 1.88 21.91
N THR A 66 19.54 1.45 22.53
CA THR A 66 20.65 0.74 21.86
C THR A 66 20.89 -0.61 22.52
N SER A 67 20.93 -1.67 21.73
CA SER A 67 21.24 -3.03 22.17
C SER A 67 22.38 -3.63 21.32
N LYS A 68 22.75 -4.89 21.60
CA LYS A 68 23.72 -5.62 20.77
C LYS A 68 23.18 -5.86 19.34
N SER A 69 21.86 -5.92 19.17
CA SER A 69 21.22 -6.10 17.84
C SER A 69 21.10 -4.80 17.04
N GLY A 70 21.27 -3.64 17.67
CA GLY A 70 21.17 -2.33 17.03
C GLY A 70 20.32 -1.33 17.81
N MET A 71 19.98 -0.23 17.16
CA MET A 71 19.12 0.84 17.67
C MET A 71 17.66 0.56 17.35
N LYS A 72 16.77 0.93 18.29
CA LYS A 72 15.32 0.88 18.13
C LYS A 72 14.71 2.15 18.71
N LEU A 73 13.52 2.51 18.26
CA LEU A 73 12.71 3.51 18.94
C LEU A 73 12.22 2.94 20.29
N THR A 74 12.06 3.81 21.27
CA THR A 74 11.27 3.54 22.47
C THR A 74 9.78 3.82 22.15
N SER A 75 8.85 3.41 23.02
CA SER A 75 7.43 3.77 22.86
C SER A 75 7.23 5.28 22.79
N LYS A 76 7.98 6.06 23.58
CA LYS A 76 8.00 7.54 23.52
C LYS A 76 8.54 8.02 22.16
N GLY A 77 9.59 7.38 21.64
CA GLY A 77 10.17 7.72 20.35
C GLY A 77 9.22 7.45 19.17
N GLU A 78 8.46 6.37 19.21
CA GLU A 78 7.43 6.06 18.22
C GLU A 78 6.29 7.08 18.27
N GLU A 79 5.81 7.43 19.46
CA GLU A 79 4.79 8.46 19.63
C GLU A 79 5.24 9.82 19.07
N VAL A 80 6.44 10.26 19.42
CA VAL A 80 7.03 11.52 18.91
C VAL A 80 7.20 11.48 17.39
N TYR A 81 7.66 10.35 16.84
CA TYR A 81 7.79 10.17 15.40
C TYR A 81 6.45 10.35 14.67
N HIS A 82 5.39 9.70 15.16
CA HIS A 82 4.06 9.82 14.55
C HIS A 82 3.46 11.22 14.70
N GLN A 83 3.60 11.85 15.87
CA GLN A 83 3.10 13.22 16.10
C GLN A 83 3.82 14.27 15.24
N LEU A 84 5.14 14.11 15.06
CA LEU A 84 5.92 15.01 14.19
C LEU A 84 5.68 14.76 12.71
N GLY A 85 5.24 13.58 12.29
CA GLY A 85 5.04 13.22 10.89
C GLY A 85 4.20 14.26 10.15
N HIS A 86 3.03 14.57 10.63
CA HIS A 86 2.15 15.58 10.02
C HIS A 86 2.77 16.98 9.92
N LEU A 87 3.56 17.37 10.93
CA LEU A 87 4.24 18.65 10.93
C LEU A 87 5.38 18.68 9.90
N MET A 88 6.13 17.59 9.82
CA MET A 88 7.23 17.43 8.87
C MET A 88 6.73 17.41 7.42
N ASP A 89 5.64 16.72 7.15
CA ASP A 89 5.01 16.69 5.83
C ASP A 89 4.60 18.09 5.36
N GLN A 90 4.02 18.89 6.25
CA GLN A 90 3.66 20.29 5.98
C GLN A 90 4.87 21.20 5.77
N LEU A 91 5.95 21.00 6.54
CA LEU A 91 7.15 21.85 6.47
C LEU A 91 8.04 21.51 5.28
N PHE A 92 8.17 20.23 4.95
CA PHE A 92 9.15 19.74 3.96
C PHE A 92 8.55 19.35 2.61
N GLY A 93 7.25 19.56 2.44
CA GLY A 93 6.64 19.54 1.12
C GLY A 93 6.24 18.17 0.58
N MET A 94 6.15 17.11 1.43
CA MET A 94 5.53 15.84 1.01
C MET A 94 4.10 16.10 0.55
N ASP A 95 3.30 16.87 1.28
CA ASP A 95 1.97 17.35 0.86
C ASP A 95 1.98 18.01 -0.52
N ARG A 96 3.07 18.73 -0.86
CA ARG A 96 3.21 19.38 -2.17
C ARG A 96 3.46 18.36 -3.27
N LEU A 97 4.28 17.33 -2.99
CA LEU A 97 4.56 16.25 -3.94
C LEU A 97 3.32 15.38 -4.14
N GLU A 98 2.63 15.01 -3.07
CA GLU A 98 1.37 14.27 -3.11
C GLU A 98 0.29 15.01 -3.91
N ARG A 99 0.10 16.30 -3.67
CA ARG A 99 -0.82 17.14 -4.47
C ARG A 99 -0.43 17.19 -5.94
N ARG A 100 0.85 17.44 -6.24
CA ARG A 100 1.33 17.44 -7.63
C ARG A 100 1.10 16.12 -8.35
N LEU A 101 1.28 14.99 -7.66
CA LEU A 101 1.00 13.67 -8.22
C LEU A 101 -0.50 13.44 -8.36
N ALA A 102 -1.31 13.83 -7.38
CA ALA A 102 -2.75 13.72 -7.47
C ALA A 102 -3.29 14.54 -8.68
N ASP A 103 -2.82 15.77 -8.84
CA ASP A 103 -3.17 16.64 -9.98
C ASP A 103 -2.71 16.03 -11.32
N TYR A 104 -1.48 15.52 -11.37
CA TYR A 104 -0.92 14.89 -12.57
C TYR A 104 -1.72 13.65 -13.01
N PHE A 105 -2.12 12.81 -12.05
CA PHE A 105 -2.91 11.60 -12.33
C PHE A 105 -4.42 11.86 -12.42
N GLY A 106 -4.89 13.07 -12.12
CA GLY A 106 -6.32 13.40 -12.06
C GLY A 106 -7.09 12.63 -11.00
N ILE A 107 -6.44 12.30 -9.87
CA ILE A 107 -7.03 11.56 -8.74
C ILE A 107 -7.27 12.50 -7.56
N SER A 108 -8.24 12.17 -6.74
CA SER A 108 -8.62 13.01 -5.59
C SER A 108 -7.55 13.09 -4.50
N ARG A 109 -6.72 12.06 -4.35
CA ARG A 109 -5.69 11.97 -3.32
C ARG A 109 -4.55 11.05 -3.74
N CYS A 110 -3.33 11.47 -3.45
CA CYS A 110 -2.13 10.64 -3.46
C CYS A 110 -1.51 10.65 -2.06
N ILE A 111 -1.02 9.51 -1.58
CA ILE A 111 -0.31 9.40 -0.30
C ILE A 111 1.02 8.72 -0.60
N ILE A 112 2.11 9.32 -0.13
CA ILE A 112 3.46 8.80 -0.31
C ILE A 112 4.00 8.32 1.03
N THR A 113 4.31 7.03 1.09
CA THR A 113 5.01 6.44 2.23
C THR A 113 6.50 6.37 1.91
N PRO A 114 7.36 6.98 2.74
CA PRO A 114 8.80 6.87 2.54
C PRO A 114 9.28 5.45 2.82
N GLY A 115 10.31 5.00 2.09
CA GLY A 115 10.91 3.69 2.27
C GLY A 115 10.85 2.80 1.03
N ASP A 116 11.32 1.57 1.17
CA ASP A 116 11.36 0.57 0.11
C ASP A 116 10.51 -0.64 0.52
N SER A 117 9.34 -0.78 -0.09
CA SER A 117 8.38 -1.84 0.20
C SER A 117 8.90 -3.25 -0.16
N ASP A 118 9.93 -3.37 -1.01
CA ASP A 118 10.55 -4.65 -1.34
C ASP A 118 11.55 -5.11 -0.26
N ARG A 119 11.97 -4.21 0.64
CA ARG A 119 13.01 -4.45 1.64
C ARG A 119 12.58 -4.21 3.08
N GLN A 120 11.51 -3.46 3.30
CA GLN A 120 11.10 -2.96 4.61
C GLN A 120 9.66 -3.36 4.90
N GLU A 121 9.45 -4.37 5.75
CA GLU A 121 8.11 -4.85 6.13
C GLU A 121 7.22 -3.73 6.70
N LYS A 122 7.81 -2.81 7.48
CA LYS A 122 7.08 -1.67 8.06
C LYS A 122 6.44 -0.74 7.03
N VAL A 123 6.98 -0.65 5.81
CA VAL A 123 6.34 0.11 4.73
C VAL A 123 5.00 -0.51 4.36
N ILE A 124 4.92 -1.83 4.37
CA ILE A 124 3.67 -2.56 4.11
C ILE A 124 2.70 -2.46 5.29
N GLU A 125 3.20 -2.48 6.53
CA GLU A 125 2.38 -2.23 7.73
C GLU A 125 1.72 -0.84 7.62
N GLU A 126 2.51 0.17 7.25
CA GLU A 126 2.00 1.54 7.06
C GLU A 126 0.95 1.62 5.93
N PHE A 127 1.13 0.88 4.83
CA PHE A 127 0.09 0.80 3.79
C PHE A 127 -1.24 0.26 4.36
N GLY A 128 -1.19 -0.69 5.30
CA GLY A 128 -2.37 -1.16 6.01
C GLY A 128 -3.08 -0.05 6.79
N HIS A 129 -2.32 0.74 7.55
CA HIS A 129 -2.86 1.88 8.30
C HIS A 129 -3.42 2.98 7.40
N LEU A 130 -2.72 3.31 6.31
CA LEU A 130 -3.18 4.30 5.34
C LEU A 130 -4.44 3.85 4.61
N LEU A 131 -4.51 2.58 4.24
CA LEU A 131 -5.73 2.01 3.64
C LEU A 131 -6.89 2.02 4.63
N TRP A 132 -6.67 1.66 5.89
CA TRP A 132 -7.67 1.73 6.95
C TRP A 132 -8.22 3.15 7.12
N ASP A 133 -7.33 4.17 7.18
CA ASP A 133 -7.72 5.58 7.26
C ASP A 133 -8.51 6.02 6.02
N ALA A 134 -8.08 5.61 4.82
CA ALA A 134 -8.76 5.92 3.58
C ALA A 134 -10.17 5.31 3.53
N LEU A 135 -10.32 4.04 3.93
CA LEU A 135 -11.63 3.37 3.98
C LEU A 135 -12.56 4.04 4.99
N ASN A 136 -12.09 4.38 6.19
CA ASN A 136 -12.90 5.08 7.18
C ASN A 136 -13.39 6.45 6.71
N LYS A 137 -12.58 7.18 5.94
CA LYS A 137 -12.92 8.52 5.46
C LYS A 137 -13.78 8.51 4.20
N GLN A 138 -13.62 7.51 3.33
CA GLN A 138 -14.22 7.54 1.99
C GLN A 138 -15.46 6.64 1.85
N LEU A 139 -15.55 5.54 2.61
CA LEU A 139 -16.72 4.67 2.53
C LEU A 139 -17.98 5.40 3.05
N PRO A 140 -19.06 5.44 2.26
CA PRO A 140 -20.33 6.05 2.69
C PRO A 140 -20.98 5.28 3.84
N ILE A 141 -21.94 5.90 4.48
CA ILE A 141 -22.87 5.24 5.40
C ILE A 141 -23.81 4.31 4.60
N GLY A 142 -24.14 3.16 5.17
CA GLY A 142 -25.01 2.16 4.55
C GLY A 142 -24.22 0.96 4.01
N GLU A 143 -24.74 0.33 2.97
CA GLU A 143 -24.16 -0.86 2.35
C GLU A 143 -22.97 -0.49 1.48
N ASN A 144 -21.84 -1.17 1.70
CA ASN A 144 -20.62 -1.02 0.91
C ASN A 144 -20.20 -2.36 0.35
N ILE A 145 -19.94 -2.42 -0.93
CA ILE A 145 -19.37 -3.59 -1.60
C ILE A 145 -17.95 -3.23 -2.05
N ILE A 146 -16.98 -3.93 -1.49
CA ILE A 146 -15.54 -3.67 -1.66
C ILE A 146 -14.93 -4.82 -2.45
N ALA A 147 -14.62 -4.60 -3.72
CA ALA A 147 -13.96 -5.58 -4.56
C ALA A 147 -12.44 -5.54 -4.33
N VAL A 148 -11.83 -6.69 -4.08
CA VAL A 148 -10.42 -6.78 -3.69
C VAL A 148 -9.66 -7.67 -4.65
N MET A 149 -8.53 -7.16 -5.16
CA MET A 149 -7.58 -7.96 -5.95
C MET A 149 -6.65 -8.77 -5.04
N GLY A 150 -6.16 -9.87 -5.57
CA GLY A 150 -5.09 -10.64 -4.93
C GLY A 150 -3.70 -10.05 -5.19
N GLY A 151 -2.70 -10.68 -4.60
CA GLY A 151 -1.29 -10.34 -4.76
C GLY A 151 -0.58 -10.26 -3.41
N THR A 152 0.75 -10.37 -3.44
CA THR A 152 1.58 -10.39 -2.21
C THR A 152 1.42 -9.10 -1.40
N THR A 153 1.50 -7.94 -2.05
CA THR A 153 1.29 -6.64 -1.41
C THR A 153 -0.09 -6.56 -0.77
N MET A 154 -1.13 -6.97 -1.50
CA MET A 154 -2.51 -6.93 -1.02
C MET A 154 -2.74 -7.87 0.18
N ALA A 155 -2.12 -9.06 0.17
CA ALA A 155 -2.18 -9.99 1.29
C ALA A 155 -1.54 -9.39 2.55
N ASN A 156 -0.35 -8.81 2.42
CA ASN A 156 0.36 -8.19 3.54
C ASN A 156 -0.38 -6.96 4.08
N VAL A 157 -0.93 -6.11 3.20
CA VAL A 157 -1.77 -4.96 3.59
C VAL A 157 -3.02 -5.42 4.34
N ALA A 158 -3.67 -6.49 3.89
CA ALA A 158 -4.86 -7.04 4.53
C ALA A 158 -4.60 -7.48 5.99
N GLU A 159 -3.44 -8.08 6.26
CA GLU A 159 -3.04 -8.49 7.61
C GLU A 159 -2.83 -7.30 8.57
N ASN A 160 -2.54 -6.13 8.05
CA ASN A 160 -2.29 -4.91 8.82
C ASN A 160 -3.50 -3.96 8.91
N LEU A 161 -4.68 -4.38 8.45
CA LEU A 161 -5.91 -3.64 8.66
C LEU A 161 -6.40 -3.80 10.10
N SER A 162 -7.06 -2.75 10.59
CA SER A 162 -7.74 -2.71 11.87
C SER A 162 -9.25 -2.62 11.68
N ILE A 163 -10.00 -2.72 12.77
CA ILE A 163 -11.46 -2.63 12.76
C ILE A 163 -11.89 -1.28 12.16
N LEU A 164 -12.71 -1.31 11.11
CA LEU A 164 -13.30 -0.10 10.55
C LEU A 164 -14.41 0.43 11.46
N GLU A 165 -14.60 1.75 11.44
CA GLU A 165 -15.74 2.36 12.10
C GLU A 165 -17.04 1.86 11.46
N THR A 166 -17.86 1.17 12.27
CA THR A 166 -19.05 0.46 11.78
C THR A 166 -20.35 1.22 11.99
N HIS A 167 -20.34 2.47 12.47
CA HIS A 167 -21.53 3.25 12.71
C HIS A 167 -22.40 3.36 11.45
N ASN A 168 -23.44 2.54 11.38
CA ASN A 168 -24.37 2.45 10.23
C ASN A 168 -23.67 2.12 8.89
N ARG A 169 -22.57 1.35 8.92
CA ARG A 169 -21.87 0.83 7.74
C ARG A 169 -21.89 -0.68 7.76
N HIS A 170 -22.23 -1.28 6.63
CA HIS A 170 -22.19 -2.71 6.40
C HIS A 170 -21.23 -2.99 5.23
N ASN A 171 -20.06 -3.47 5.54
CA ASN A 171 -19.00 -3.68 4.56
C ASN A 171 -18.97 -5.14 4.10
N MET A 172 -19.19 -5.37 2.81
CA MET A 172 -19.10 -6.66 2.14
C MET A 172 -17.85 -6.68 1.26
N PHE A 173 -16.92 -7.57 1.55
CA PHE A 173 -15.72 -7.76 0.75
C PHE A 173 -15.95 -8.90 -0.24
N VAL A 174 -15.60 -8.68 -1.51
CA VAL A 174 -15.69 -9.66 -2.59
C VAL A 174 -14.38 -9.73 -3.38
N PRO A 175 -14.00 -10.90 -3.91
CA PRO A 175 -12.82 -10.98 -4.77
C PRO A 175 -13.11 -10.30 -6.11
N ALA A 176 -12.22 -9.44 -6.57
CA ALA A 176 -12.38 -8.76 -7.86
C ALA A 176 -12.18 -9.69 -9.09
N ARG A 177 -11.74 -10.94 -8.87
CA ARG A 177 -11.51 -11.93 -9.93
C ARG A 177 -11.55 -13.35 -9.39
N GLY A 178 -11.66 -14.31 -10.30
CA GLY A 178 -11.46 -15.73 -10.01
C GLY A 178 -10.02 -16.09 -9.60
N GLY A 179 -9.79 -17.34 -9.24
CA GLY A 179 -8.49 -17.84 -8.79
C GLY A 179 -7.49 -18.02 -9.96
N ILE A 180 -6.20 -17.75 -9.71
CA ILE A 180 -5.12 -17.89 -10.72
C ILE A 180 -4.14 -19.03 -10.41
N GLY A 181 -4.47 -19.92 -9.49
CA GLY A 181 -3.63 -21.10 -9.18
C GLY A 181 -2.30 -20.79 -8.50
N GLU A 182 -2.18 -19.62 -7.85
CA GLU A 182 -1.05 -19.23 -7.01
C GLU A 182 -1.21 -19.76 -5.57
N TYR A 183 -0.29 -19.37 -4.68
CA TYR A 183 -0.39 -19.65 -3.25
C TYR A 183 -1.70 -19.12 -2.68
N VAL A 184 -2.34 -19.91 -1.81
CA VAL A 184 -3.66 -19.62 -1.26
C VAL A 184 -3.76 -18.24 -0.61
N ASN A 185 -2.76 -17.84 0.15
CA ASN A 185 -2.74 -16.58 0.89
C ASN A 185 -2.75 -15.30 0.01
N VAL A 186 -2.35 -15.40 -1.25
CA VAL A 186 -2.33 -14.25 -2.18
C VAL A 186 -3.50 -14.26 -3.18
N GLN A 187 -4.42 -15.22 -3.08
CA GLN A 187 -5.63 -15.25 -3.91
C GLN A 187 -6.58 -14.12 -3.51
N ALA A 188 -7.34 -13.58 -4.49
CA ALA A 188 -8.33 -12.54 -4.23
C ALA A 188 -9.37 -12.97 -3.18
N ASN A 189 -9.80 -14.24 -3.23
CA ASN A 189 -10.69 -14.82 -2.22
C ASN A 189 -10.11 -14.75 -0.80
N SER A 190 -8.83 -15.13 -0.64
CA SER A 190 -8.17 -15.12 0.68
C SER A 190 -7.94 -13.70 1.18
N VAL A 191 -7.50 -12.81 0.31
CA VAL A 191 -7.28 -11.40 0.67
C VAL A 191 -8.57 -10.72 1.08
N SER A 192 -9.66 -10.90 0.33
CA SER A 192 -10.97 -10.34 0.69
C SER A 192 -11.49 -10.90 2.03
N ALA A 193 -11.31 -12.20 2.28
CA ALA A 193 -11.71 -12.82 3.55
C ALA A 193 -10.90 -12.27 4.73
N VAL A 194 -9.57 -12.12 4.58
CA VAL A 194 -8.71 -11.53 5.61
C VAL A 194 -9.09 -10.08 5.89
N MET A 195 -9.30 -9.27 4.85
CA MET A 195 -9.76 -7.89 5.02
C MET A 195 -11.08 -7.82 5.78
N ALA A 196 -12.05 -8.66 5.43
CA ALA A 196 -13.33 -8.73 6.12
C ALA A 196 -13.16 -9.11 7.60
N MET A 197 -12.37 -10.13 7.90
CA MET A 197 -12.12 -10.55 9.29
C MET A 197 -11.43 -9.46 10.11
N ARG A 198 -10.41 -8.80 9.56
CA ARG A 198 -9.67 -7.73 10.24
C ARG A 198 -10.53 -6.50 10.50
N THR A 199 -11.44 -6.18 9.58
CA THR A 199 -12.28 -4.99 9.66
C THR A 199 -13.66 -5.22 10.28
N ARG A 200 -14.00 -6.46 10.68
CA ARG A 200 -15.32 -6.89 11.12
C ARG A 200 -16.42 -6.71 10.05
N GLY A 201 -16.04 -6.85 8.80
CA GLY A 201 -16.96 -6.91 7.66
C GLY A 201 -17.40 -8.32 7.34
N ASN A 202 -18.24 -8.44 6.33
CA ASN A 202 -18.65 -9.71 5.73
C ASN A 202 -17.86 -9.98 4.45
N TYR A 203 -17.88 -11.22 3.95
CA TYR A 203 -17.28 -11.54 2.65
C TYR A 203 -18.10 -12.58 1.88
N ARG A 204 -17.92 -12.58 0.56
CA ARG A 204 -18.35 -13.65 -0.34
C ARG A 204 -17.15 -14.10 -1.17
N SER A 205 -17.11 -15.39 -1.48
CA SER A 205 -16.01 -15.99 -2.27
C SER A 205 -16.50 -16.39 -3.64
N LEU A 206 -15.65 -16.22 -4.64
CA LEU A 206 -15.88 -16.62 -6.04
C LEU A 206 -15.00 -17.84 -6.36
N PHE A 207 -15.55 -19.04 -6.25
CA PHE A 207 -14.82 -20.30 -6.45
C PHE A 207 -14.79 -20.73 -7.91
N VAL A 208 -14.24 -19.89 -8.76
CA VAL A 208 -14.02 -20.19 -10.18
C VAL A 208 -12.59 -19.82 -10.58
N PRO A 209 -12.00 -20.50 -11.57
CA PRO A 209 -10.74 -20.04 -12.18
C PRO A 209 -10.89 -18.65 -12.82
N GLU A 210 -9.81 -17.85 -12.81
CA GLU A 210 -9.82 -16.53 -13.47
C GLU A 210 -10.04 -16.67 -14.99
N GLN A 211 -9.38 -17.67 -15.60
CA GLN A 211 -9.47 -17.93 -17.05
C GLN A 211 -10.32 -19.17 -17.32
N LEU A 212 -11.29 -19.02 -18.19
CA LEU A 212 -12.24 -20.05 -18.59
C LEU A 212 -12.37 -20.06 -20.11
N SER A 213 -12.72 -21.22 -20.67
CA SER A 213 -13.20 -21.28 -22.05
C SER A 213 -14.57 -20.58 -22.17
N SER A 214 -14.92 -20.05 -23.33
CA SER A 214 -16.21 -19.38 -23.54
C SER A 214 -17.39 -20.30 -23.19
N ALA A 215 -17.34 -21.57 -23.55
CA ALA A 215 -18.42 -22.52 -23.25
C ALA A 215 -18.57 -22.75 -21.74
N THR A 216 -17.47 -22.85 -21.01
CA THR A 216 -17.50 -22.99 -19.54
C THR A 216 -18.00 -21.71 -18.87
N TYR A 217 -17.58 -20.55 -19.39
CA TYR A 217 -18.01 -19.24 -18.89
C TYR A 217 -19.54 -19.10 -18.99
N ASP A 218 -20.10 -19.37 -20.17
CA ASP A 218 -21.55 -19.29 -20.41
C ASP A 218 -22.34 -20.24 -19.52
N SER A 219 -21.82 -21.44 -19.25
CA SER A 219 -22.43 -22.39 -18.34
C SER A 219 -22.40 -21.93 -16.87
N LEU A 220 -21.25 -21.37 -16.44
CA LEU A 220 -21.09 -20.87 -15.06
C LEU A 220 -21.97 -19.65 -14.78
N LEU A 221 -22.25 -18.82 -15.78
CA LEU A 221 -23.18 -17.70 -15.65
C LEU A 221 -24.64 -18.13 -15.42
N GLN A 222 -24.96 -19.41 -15.58
CA GLN A 222 -26.29 -19.95 -15.25
C GLN A 222 -26.38 -20.47 -13.81
N GLU A 223 -25.25 -20.57 -13.12
CA GLU A 223 -25.21 -21.03 -11.74
C GLU A 223 -25.56 -19.88 -10.77
N PRO A 224 -26.69 -19.97 -10.01
CA PRO A 224 -27.16 -18.87 -9.17
C PRO A 224 -26.13 -18.37 -8.14
N SER A 225 -25.35 -19.29 -7.56
CA SER A 225 -24.33 -18.96 -6.56
C SER A 225 -23.15 -18.17 -7.13
N ILE A 226 -22.82 -18.38 -8.40
CA ILE A 226 -21.77 -17.63 -9.10
C ILE A 226 -22.31 -16.28 -9.54
N LEU A 227 -23.53 -16.25 -10.08
CA LEU A 227 -24.20 -15.03 -10.51
C LEU A 227 -24.38 -14.04 -9.35
N GLU A 228 -24.76 -14.54 -8.16
CA GLU A 228 -24.87 -13.71 -6.95
C GLU A 228 -23.56 -12.95 -6.69
N VAL A 229 -22.43 -13.65 -6.69
CA VAL A 229 -21.13 -13.02 -6.41
C VAL A 229 -20.69 -12.10 -7.55
N LEU A 230 -20.94 -12.46 -8.81
CA LEU A 230 -20.62 -11.59 -9.96
C LEU A 230 -21.45 -10.30 -9.94
N ASN A 231 -22.72 -10.37 -9.53
CA ASN A 231 -23.54 -9.17 -9.34
C ASN A 231 -22.97 -8.27 -8.24
N LEU A 232 -22.60 -8.83 -7.08
CA LEU A 232 -21.93 -8.06 -6.02
C LEU A 232 -20.64 -7.42 -6.54
N ILE A 233 -19.83 -8.13 -7.35
CA ILE A 233 -18.62 -7.57 -7.92
C ILE A 233 -18.94 -6.40 -8.86
N SER A 234 -20.01 -6.50 -9.67
CA SER A 234 -20.42 -5.44 -10.59
C SER A 234 -21.00 -4.22 -9.89
N GLU A 235 -21.56 -4.40 -8.70
CA GLU A 235 -22.16 -3.35 -7.85
C GLU A 235 -21.13 -2.74 -6.87
N ALA A 236 -19.86 -3.17 -6.94
CA ALA A 236 -18.82 -2.67 -6.03
C ALA A 236 -18.66 -1.15 -6.15
N ASN A 237 -18.84 -0.46 -5.02
CA ASN A 237 -18.63 0.98 -4.92
C ASN A 237 -17.20 1.36 -4.46
N CYS A 238 -16.39 0.37 -4.13
CA CYS A 238 -14.97 0.52 -3.82
C CYS A 238 -14.17 -0.64 -4.42
N VAL A 239 -13.00 -0.34 -4.99
CA VAL A 239 -12.08 -1.35 -5.52
C VAL A 239 -10.70 -1.13 -4.93
N ILE A 240 -10.12 -2.20 -4.35
CA ILE A 240 -8.77 -2.16 -3.79
C ILE A 240 -7.87 -3.05 -4.64
N HIS A 241 -6.82 -2.45 -5.20
CA HIS A 241 -5.90 -3.15 -6.09
C HIS A 241 -4.47 -2.61 -6.00
N SER A 242 -3.54 -3.35 -6.58
CA SER A 242 -2.16 -2.92 -6.81
C SER A 242 -1.83 -2.92 -8.31
N ILE A 243 -0.76 -2.24 -8.66
CA ILE A 243 -0.19 -2.25 -10.02
C ILE A 243 1.11 -3.04 -9.98
N GLY A 244 1.25 -4.03 -10.86
CA GLY A 244 2.44 -4.85 -10.97
C GLY A 244 3.26 -4.53 -12.24
N ARG A 245 4.55 -4.90 -12.24
CA ARG A 245 5.39 -4.84 -13.44
C ARG A 245 4.93 -5.90 -14.44
N ALA A 246 4.68 -5.50 -15.71
CA ALA A 246 4.07 -6.33 -16.73
C ALA A 246 4.73 -7.72 -16.88
N ILE A 247 6.04 -7.77 -17.10
CA ILE A 247 6.77 -9.03 -17.32
C ILE A 247 6.78 -9.92 -16.07
N HIS A 248 6.88 -9.32 -14.89
CA HIS A 248 6.82 -10.06 -13.63
C HIS A 248 5.43 -10.70 -13.44
N MET A 249 4.37 -9.97 -13.70
CA MET A 249 2.99 -10.47 -13.58
C MET A 249 2.68 -11.51 -14.66
N ALA A 250 3.19 -11.34 -15.87
CA ALA A 250 3.07 -12.34 -16.93
C ALA A 250 3.76 -13.66 -16.55
N ALA A 251 4.96 -13.61 -15.97
CA ALA A 251 5.67 -14.79 -15.50
C ALA A 251 4.91 -15.50 -14.35
N ARG A 252 4.38 -14.76 -13.37
CA ARG A 252 3.53 -15.31 -12.29
C ARG A 252 2.30 -16.03 -12.84
N ARG A 253 1.69 -15.49 -13.90
CA ARG A 253 0.53 -16.10 -14.58
C ARG A 253 0.91 -17.26 -15.50
N LYS A 254 2.20 -17.61 -15.58
CA LYS A 254 2.72 -18.67 -16.46
C LYS A 254 2.31 -18.46 -17.92
N MET A 255 2.31 -17.20 -18.38
CA MET A 255 2.04 -16.87 -19.78
C MET A 255 3.09 -17.52 -20.69
N THR A 256 2.66 -17.88 -21.89
CA THR A 256 3.52 -18.54 -22.89
C THR A 256 4.67 -17.63 -23.34
N GLU A 257 5.74 -18.23 -23.85
CA GLU A 257 6.88 -17.47 -24.42
C GLU A 257 6.43 -16.52 -25.54
N LYS A 258 5.46 -16.93 -26.35
CA LYS A 258 4.88 -16.10 -27.41
C LYS A 258 4.19 -14.86 -26.84
N GLU A 259 3.43 -15.00 -25.77
CA GLU A 259 2.76 -13.88 -25.11
C GLU A 259 3.78 -12.96 -24.43
N LEU A 260 4.80 -13.53 -23.76
CA LEU A 260 5.90 -12.74 -23.18
C LEU A 260 6.66 -11.94 -24.23
N LEU A 261 6.94 -12.53 -25.38
CA LEU A 261 7.59 -11.84 -26.49
C LEU A 261 6.70 -10.71 -27.04
N MET A 262 5.42 -10.97 -27.21
CA MET A 262 4.44 -9.96 -27.66
C MET A 262 4.35 -8.79 -26.68
N LEU A 263 4.30 -9.05 -25.36
CA LEU A 263 4.29 -7.99 -24.34
C LEU A 263 5.55 -7.12 -24.40
N LYS A 264 6.74 -7.75 -24.60
CA LYS A 264 8.00 -7.02 -24.77
C LYS A 264 8.00 -6.17 -26.04
N GLN A 265 7.53 -6.73 -27.18
CA GLN A 265 7.44 -5.99 -28.45
C GLN A 265 6.50 -4.79 -28.38
N LYS A 266 5.45 -4.89 -27.58
CA LYS A 266 4.48 -3.80 -27.33
C LYS A 266 4.88 -2.87 -26.18
N ASN A 267 6.10 -2.99 -25.66
CA ASN A 267 6.62 -2.20 -24.54
C ASN A 267 5.67 -2.19 -23.32
N ALA A 268 5.12 -3.35 -22.97
CA ALA A 268 4.28 -3.47 -21.79
C ALA A 268 5.11 -3.23 -20.51
N VAL A 269 4.75 -2.23 -19.70
CA VAL A 269 5.45 -1.84 -18.47
C VAL A 269 4.67 -2.20 -17.21
N ALA A 270 3.35 -2.13 -17.25
CA ALA A 270 2.48 -2.34 -16.10
C ALA A 270 1.38 -3.36 -16.37
N GLU A 271 0.90 -3.99 -15.30
CA GLU A 271 -0.30 -4.83 -15.30
C GLU A 271 -1.19 -4.45 -14.12
N SER A 272 -2.46 -4.32 -14.37
CA SER A 272 -3.51 -4.22 -13.36
C SER A 272 -4.80 -4.83 -13.90
N PHE A 273 -5.54 -5.56 -13.07
CA PHE A 273 -6.81 -6.21 -13.43
C PHE A 273 -6.72 -7.14 -14.67
N GLY A 274 -5.56 -7.73 -14.97
CA GLY A 274 -5.37 -8.54 -16.19
C GLY A 274 -5.21 -7.72 -17.48
N TYR A 275 -5.13 -6.41 -17.36
CA TYR A 275 -4.79 -5.51 -18.47
C TYR A 275 -3.32 -5.16 -18.42
N PHE A 276 -2.64 -5.25 -19.54
CA PHE A 276 -1.24 -4.85 -19.69
C PHE A 276 -1.18 -3.51 -20.41
N PHE A 277 -0.39 -2.60 -19.86
CA PHE A 277 -0.27 -1.23 -20.31
C PHE A 277 1.15 -0.93 -20.76
N ASN A 278 1.29 -0.12 -21.83
CA ASN A 278 2.57 0.47 -22.22
C ASN A 278 2.85 1.77 -21.43
N GLU A 279 3.99 2.41 -21.72
CA GLU A 279 4.39 3.69 -21.08
C GLU A 279 3.41 4.85 -21.35
N SER A 280 2.67 4.79 -22.47
CA SER A 280 1.64 5.78 -22.82
C SER A 280 0.30 5.52 -22.11
N GLY A 281 0.19 4.44 -21.33
CA GLY A 281 -1.06 4.05 -20.65
C GLY A 281 -2.06 3.32 -21.56
N GLU A 282 -1.66 2.95 -22.78
CA GLU A 282 -2.51 2.20 -23.71
C GLU A 282 -2.55 0.72 -23.33
N ILE A 283 -3.73 0.10 -23.43
CA ILE A 283 -3.90 -1.34 -23.22
C ILE A 283 -3.33 -2.09 -24.42
N VAL A 284 -2.22 -2.80 -24.19
CA VAL A 284 -1.53 -3.59 -25.24
C VAL A 284 -1.94 -5.06 -25.24
N TYR A 285 -2.47 -5.56 -24.13
CA TYR A 285 -2.99 -6.92 -24.01
C TYR A 285 -4.02 -7.01 -22.87
N ARG A 286 -5.02 -7.84 -23.05
CA ARG A 286 -6.07 -8.12 -22.05
C ARG A 286 -6.18 -9.63 -21.88
N ILE A 287 -6.11 -10.09 -20.64
CA ILE A 287 -6.40 -11.48 -20.29
C ILE A 287 -7.92 -11.66 -20.23
N PRO A 288 -8.51 -12.60 -21.01
CA PRO A 288 -9.91 -12.98 -20.81
C PRO A 288 -10.09 -13.56 -19.40
N ARG A 289 -10.99 -12.99 -18.62
CA ARG A 289 -11.15 -13.38 -17.22
C ARG A 289 -12.58 -13.20 -16.71
N ILE A 290 -12.91 -13.95 -15.66
CA ILE A 290 -14.14 -13.76 -14.88
C ILE A 290 -13.87 -12.83 -13.68
N GLY A 291 -14.76 -11.90 -13.42
CA GLY A 291 -14.69 -10.92 -12.35
C GLY A 291 -14.92 -9.49 -12.84
N LEU A 292 -14.44 -8.50 -12.07
CA LEU A 292 -14.59 -7.09 -12.37
C LEU A 292 -14.02 -6.74 -13.75
N GLN A 293 -14.83 -6.07 -14.56
CA GLN A 293 -14.44 -5.53 -15.87
C GLN A 293 -14.20 -4.02 -15.75
N LEU A 294 -13.15 -3.51 -16.41
CA LEU A 294 -12.85 -2.08 -16.52
C LEU A 294 -13.45 -1.51 -17.79
#